data_60d4b854febbef9f1967b66f7a136c25
#
_entry.id   60d4b854febbef9f1967b66f7a136c25
#
_cell.length_a   1.000
_cell.length_b   1.000
_cell.length_c   1.000
_cell.angle_alpha   90.00
_cell.angle_beta   90.00
_cell.angle_gamma   90.00
#
_symmetry.space_group_name_H-M   'P 1'
#
loop_
_entity.id
_entity.type
_entity.pdbx_description
1 polymer ?
#
loop_
_entity_poly.entity_id
_entity_poly.type
_entity_poly.pdbx_seq_one_letter_code
_entity_poly.pdbx_strand_id
1 'polypeptide(L)'
;MAEMRLKPEDILKRHEIALTKKEDFRSLYDEAYEFALPQRNLYDGYYDGKVSGSKKMNRVFDATAINSTQRFANRMQSGIFPPHSKWCRLEAGTDIPADRKDEAQAALDVYTEKMFATIKQSNFDIAVGEALLDLCVGTCVMLVQPGDDVTPINFIPVPQFLVAFEEGANGQVDNVYRRMRLKGESIEQQWSDAKIPADLKKKIENKPTEDVELIEATVFDTKRGDYCYHVIHKESKAEIVYRRMKYSPWVVSRYMKVAGEIYGRGPLITALPDIKTLNKVLELVLKNASLAIAGVYTAADDGVLNPNTVTIAPGVIIPVARNGGPQGESLKPLPRSGDFNVSQIIMNDLRMNIKSILLDESLPPDNMSARSATEVIERMKQLSQNLGSAFGRLINETMVPLVEKILQIMDERGIIDLPLRVNGLEIKVTPVSPLAMSQNMDDVQNILQYAQIVQQAGPEGQMMLKTDMLLDLVADKMAIPQSVRNSQAERQMMKEQMAQQAQQVAQEQPELAGQIAEEAIKQGGVM
;
A
#
# COMPACT_ATOMS: atom_id res chain seq x y z
N MET A 1 -35.92 -6.94 -21.69
CA MET A 1 -34.75 -7.80 -21.93
C MET A 1 -34.53 -8.60 -20.66
N ALA A 2 -34.53 -9.95 -20.77
CA ALA A 2 -34.36 -10.81 -19.60
C ALA A 2 -33.00 -10.49 -18.94
N GLU A 3 -32.99 -10.28 -17.64
CA GLU A 3 -31.78 -10.10 -16.84
C GLU A 3 -30.93 -11.35 -16.97
N MET A 4 -29.75 -11.21 -17.55
CA MET A 4 -28.79 -12.32 -17.64
C MET A 4 -28.02 -12.39 -16.32
N ARG A 5 -28.74 -12.76 -15.25
CA ARG A 5 -28.15 -13.04 -13.93
C ARG A 5 -27.33 -14.32 -14.07
N LEU A 6 -26.05 -14.25 -13.70
CA LEU A 6 -25.21 -15.44 -13.65
C LEU A 6 -25.78 -16.43 -12.62
N LYS A 7 -25.82 -17.71 -12.99
CA LYS A 7 -26.24 -18.75 -12.07
C LYS A 7 -25.15 -19.00 -11.02
N PRO A 8 -25.52 -19.33 -9.79
CA PRO A 8 -24.54 -19.64 -8.73
C PRO A 8 -23.52 -20.71 -9.14
N GLU A 9 -23.96 -21.71 -9.89
CA GLU A 9 -23.07 -22.78 -10.40
C GLU A 9 -22.00 -22.27 -11.38
N ASP A 10 -22.34 -21.29 -12.22
CA ASP A 10 -21.37 -20.71 -13.16
C ASP A 10 -20.36 -19.83 -12.43
N ILE A 11 -20.78 -19.15 -11.36
CA ILE A 11 -19.90 -18.37 -10.49
C ILE A 11 -18.93 -19.30 -9.75
N LEU A 12 -19.41 -20.43 -9.23
CA LEU A 12 -18.56 -21.41 -8.57
C LEU A 12 -17.52 -22.02 -9.52
N LYS A 13 -17.90 -22.32 -10.77
CA LYS A 13 -16.95 -22.78 -11.80
C LYS A 13 -15.88 -21.74 -12.11
N ARG A 14 -16.27 -20.46 -12.24
CA ARG A 14 -15.32 -19.36 -12.43
C ARG A 14 -14.35 -19.22 -11.26
N HIS A 15 -14.87 -19.31 -10.04
CA HIS A 15 -14.04 -19.32 -8.83
C HIS A 15 -13.00 -20.48 -8.87
N GLU A 16 -13.38 -21.69 -9.26
CA GLU A 16 -12.47 -22.84 -9.37
C GLU A 16 -11.39 -22.60 -10.43
N ILE A 17 -11.75 -22.04 -11.59
CA ILE A 17 -10.78 -21.66 -12.63
C ILE A 17 -9.80 -20.59 -12.11
N ALA A 18 -10.30 -19.58 -11.41
CA ALA A 18 -9.48 -18.53 -10.83
C ALA A 18 -8.53 -19.07 -9.73
N LEU A 19 -8.99 -20.05 -8.94
CA LEU A 19 -8.15 -20.75 -7.96
C LEU A 19 -7.04 -21.55 -8.65
N THR A 20 -7.36 -22.28 -9.72
CA THR A 20 -6.35 -23.05 -10.47
C THR A 20 -5.23 -22.16 -11.00
N LYS A 21 -5.57 -21.01 -11.57
CA LYS A 21 -4.56 -20.01 -12.00
C LYS A 21 -3.72 -19.47 -10.85
N LYS A 22 -4.28 -19.39 -9.64
CA LYS A 22 -3.57 -18.94 -8.45
C LYS A 22 -2.58 -19.97 -7.93
N GLU A 23 -2.88 -21.27 -8.07
CA GLU A 23 -1.99 -22.35 -7.64
C GLU A 23 -0.60 -22.26 -8.32
N ASP A 24 -0.51 -21.69 -9.54
CA ASP A 24 0.77 -21.45 -10.22
C ASP A 24 1.71 -20.52 -9.42
N PHE A 25 1.14 -19.61 -8.61
CA PHE A 25 1.89 -18.68 -7.77
C PHE A 25 2.08 -19.16 -6.34
N ARG A 26 1.42 -20.25 -5.94
CA ARG A 26 1.36 -20.71 -4.56
C ARG A 26 2.74 -20.95 -3.96
N SER A 27 3.59 -21.73 -4.63
CA SER A 27 4.91 -22.05 -4.10
C SER A 27 5.78 -20.82 -3.88
N LEU A 28 5.70 -19.85 -4.79
CA LEU A 28 6.44 -18.59 -4.71
C LEU A 28 5.97 -17.72 -3.52
N TYR A 29 4.66 -17.62 -3.34
CA TYR A 29 4.08 -16.85 -2.26
C TYR A 29 4.26 -17.52 -0.90
N ASP A 30 4.14 -18.85 -0.82
CA ASP A 30 4.38 -19.60 0.41
C ASP A 30 5.80 -19.39 0.93
N GLU A 31 6.80 -19.44 0.05
CA GLU A 31 8.18 -19.14 0.44
C GLU A 31 8.36 -17.69 0.91
N ALA A 32 7.73 -16.73 0.21
CA ALA A 32 7.80 -15.32 0.59
C ALA A 32 7.19 -15.07 1.97
N TYR A 33 6.01 -15.65 2.23
CA TYR A 33 5.38 -15.57 3.54
C TYR A 33 6.19 -16.28 4.63
N GLU A 34 6.74 -17.47 4.35
CA GLU A 34 7.55 -18.23 5.31
C GLU A 34 8.74 -17.42 5.82
N PHE A 35 9.49 -16.77 4.91
CA PHE A 35 10.73 -16.09 5.26
C PHE A 35 10.55 -14.65 5.75
N ALA A 36 9.52 -13.94 5.31
CA ALA A 36 9.38 -12.51 5.61
C ALA A 36 8.12 -12.11 6.39
N LEU A 37 7.04 -12.89 6.28
CA LEU A 37 5.77 -12.65 6.99
C LEU A 37 5.22 -13.94 7.60
N PRO A 38 6.00 -14.65 8.44
CA PRO A 38 5.60 -15.95 8.97
C PRO A 38 4.31 -15.88 9.81
N GLN A 39 3.99 -14.74 10.40
CA GLN A 39 2.74 -14.54 11.16
C GLN A 39 1.49 -14.64 10.25
N ARG A 40 1.63 -14.27 8.96
CA ARG A 40 0.57 -14.29 7.95
C ARG A 40 0.57 -15.54 7.08
N ASN A 41 1.50 -16.46 7.28
CA ASN A 41 1.53 -17.72 6.53
C ASN A 41 0.42 -18.65 7.03
N LEU A 42 -0.74 -18.62 6.39
CA LEU A 42 -1.93 -19.42 6.71
C LEU A 42 -2.26 -20.43 5.61
N TYR A 43 -1.41 -20.57 4.57
CA TYR A 43 -1.69 -21.46 3.44
C TYR A 43 -1.94 -22.90 3.89
N ASP A 44 -1.17 -23.40 4.84
CA ASP A 44 -1.23 -24.80 5.26
C ASP A 44 -2.30 -25.12 6.32
N GLY A 45 -3.00 -24.13 6.86
CA GLY A 45 -3.80 -24.40 8.03
C GLY A 45 -5.19 -23.77 8.09
N TYR A 46 -5.47 -22.76 7.28
CA TYR A 46 -6.71 -22.01 7.43
C TYR A 46 -7.96 -22.86 7.13
N TYR A 47 -7.87 -23.74 6.12
CA TYR A 47 -9.00 -24.57 5.73
C TYR A 47 -9.04 -25.94 6.42
N ASP A 48 -7.92 -26.39 6.99
CA ASP A 48 -7.81 -27.70 7.66
C ASP A 48 -8.05 -27.63 9.16
N GLY A 49 -8.47 -26.47 9.69
CA GLY A 49 -8.68 -26.27 11.13
C GLY A 49 -7.39 -26.30 11.95
N LYS A 50 -6.23 -26.30 11.31
CA LYS A 50 -4.94 -26.24 11.99
C LYS A 50 -4.71 -24.85 12.54
N VAL A 51 -4.26 -24.80 13.79
CA VAL A 51 -4.23 -23.64 14.65
C VAL A 51 -3.31 -22.55 14.14
N SER A 52 -3.84 -21.34 14.04
CA SER A 52 -3.07 -20.11 14.07
C SER A 52 -2.20 -20.09 15.34
N GLY A 53 -0.91 -19.92 15.24
CA GLY A 53 0.01 -19.90 16.40
C GLY A 53 1.03 -21.03 16.44
N SER A 54 1.01 -21.97 15.49
CA SER A 54 2.10 -22.94 15.32
C SER A 54 3.40 -22.22 14.98
N LYS A 55 4.54 -22.77 15.43
CA LYS A 55 5.87 -22.26 15.11
C LYS A 55 6.09 -22.29 13.60
N LYS A 56 5.99 -21.13 12.95
CA LYS A 56 6.15 -20.96 11.50
C LYS A 56 7.55 -20.47 11.10
N MET A 57 8.49 -20.40 12.07
CA MET A 57 9.81 -19.79 11.90
C MET A 57 10.96 -20.82 11.96
N ASN A 58 10.69 -22.09 11.68
CA ASN A 58 11.72 -23.12 11.82
C ASN A 58 12.92 -22.95 10.87
N ARG A 59 12.73 -22.26 9.74
CA ARG A 59 13.76 -22.02 8.71
C ARG A 59 14.26 -20.59 8.69
N VAL A 60 13.77 -19.74 9.60
CA VAL A 60 14.16 -18.32 9.68
C VAL A 60 15.25 -18.17 10.73
N PHE A 61 16.45 -17.90 10.28
CA PHE A 61 17.63 -17.66 11.11
C PHE A 61 18.01 -16.18 11.18
N ASP A 62 17.56 -15.37 10.20
CA ASP A 62 17.83 -13.93 10.11
C ASP A 62 16.54 -13.14 10.03
N ALA A 63 16.41 -12.11 10.87
CA ALA A 63 15.21 -11.27 10.96
C ALA A 63 15.20 -10.07 10.00
N THR A 64 16.24 -9.90 9.18
CA THR A 64 16.36 -8.72 8.29
C THR A 64 15.15 -8.60 7.36
N ALA A 65 14.75 -9.70 6.71
CA ALA A 65 13.60 -9.69 5.80
C ALA A 65 12.30 -9.31 6.50
N ILE A 66 12.06 -9.85 7.71
CA ILE A 66 10.84 -9.56 8.50
C ILE A 66 10.78 -8.08 8.86
N ASN A 67 11.88 -7.54 9.38
CA ASN A 67 11.96 -6.13 9.78
C ASN A 67 11.84 -5.19 8.59
N SER A 68 12.53 -5.50 7.48
CA SER A 68 12.48 -4.67 6.28
C SER A 68 11.10 -4.70 5.61
N THR A 69 10.39 -5.82 5.64
CA THR A 69 9.01 -5.91 5.15
C THR A 69 8.05 -5.03 5.97
N GLN A 70 8.20 -5.02 7.30
CA GLN A 70 7.41 -4.14 8.16
C GLN A 70 7.70 -2.66 7.88
N ARG A 71 8.98 -2.32 7.72
CA ARG A 71 9.39 -0.94 7.38
C ARG A 71 8.92 -0.53 6.00
N PHE A 72 8.94 -1.43 5.03
CA PHE A 72 8.35 -1.19 3.71
C PHE A 72 6.88 -0.78 3.82
N ALA A 73 6.05 -1.57 4.52
CA ALA A 73 4.64 -1.26 4.71
C ALA A 73 4.43 0.10 5.39
N ASN A 74 5.19 0.39 6.46
CA ASN A 74 5.10 1.67 7.17
C ASN A 74 5.51 2.86 6.28
N ARG A 75 6.53 2.70 5.44
CA ARG A 75 6.96 3.73 4.48
C ARG A 75 5.93 3.97 3.39
N MET A 76 5.36 2.90 2.85
CA MET A 76 4.28 3.00 1.86
C MET A 76 3.06 3.71 2.47
N GLN A 77 2.68 3.36 3.71
CA GLN A 77 1.60 4.03 4.40
C GLN A 77 1.90 5.52 4.61
N SER A 78 3.06 5.87 5.15
CA SER A 78 3.42 7.27 5.38
C SER A 78 3.59 8.08 4.09
N GLY A 79 3.95 7.44 2.98
CA GLY A 79 4.12 8.09 1.68
C GLY A 79 2.83 8.30 0.91
N ILE A 80 1.89 7.34 0.96
CA ILE A 80 0.65 7.35 0.16
C ILE A 80 -0.58 7.68 1.00
N PHE A 81 -0.70 7.09 2.19
CA PHE A 81 -1.84 7.23 3.10
C PHE A 81 -1.38 7.68 4.49
N PRO A 82 -0.75 8.88 4.62
CA PRO A 82 -0.25 9.34 5.90
C PRO A 82 -1.40 9.45 6.92
N PRO A 83 -1.24 8.85 8.12
CA PRO A 83 -2.24 8.93 9.17
C PRO A 83 -2.57 10.39 9.52
N HIS A 84 -3.83 10.66 9.78
CA HIS A 84 -4.34 11.98 10.19
C HIS A 84 -4.15 13.12 9.19
N SER A 85 -3.63 12.87 7.99
CA SER A 85 -3.46 13.86 6.92
C SER A 85 -4.42 13.59 5.77
N LYS A 86 -4.67 14.61 4.94
CA LYS A 86 -5.36 14.43 3.67
C LYS A 86 -4.36 13.91 2.65
N TRP A 87 -4.67 12.82 1.99
CA TRP A 87 -3.81 12.20 1.00
C TRP A 87 -4.36 12.29 -0.44
N CYS A 88 -5.60 12.74 -0.58
CA CYS A 88 -6.20 13.08 -1.88
C CYS A 88 -7.11 14.29 -1.76
N ARG A 89 -7.46 14.86 -2.91
CA ARG A 89 -8.41 15.95 -3.07
C ARG A 89 -9.35 15.61 -4.21
N LEU A 90 -10.61 16.00 -4.09
CA LEU A 90 -11.58 15.93 -5.17
C LEU A 90 -11.47 17.23 -5.97
N GLU A 91 -11.24 17.10 -7.27
CA GLU A 91 -11.15 18.23 -8.18
C GLU A 91 -12.24 18.17 -9.24
N ALA A 92 -12.69 19.35 -9.66
CA ALA A 92 -13.63 19.49 -10.76
C ALA A 92 -13.00 18.98 -12.06
N GLY A 93 -13.69 18.07 -12.74
CA GLY A 93 -13.24 17.52 -14.02
C GLY A 93 -13.20 18.56 -15.14
N THR A 94 -12.63 18.15 -16.28
CA THR A 94 -12.45 19.00 -17.46
C THR A 94 -13.77 19.37 -18.15
N ASP A 95 -14.82 18.63 -17.89
CA ASP A 95 -16.12 18.79 -18.57
C ASP A 95 -17.03 19.84 -17.91
N ILE A 96 -16.63 20.35 -16.73
CA ILE A 96 -17.37 21.40 -16.05
C ILE A 96 -17.04 22.74 -16.73
N PRO A 97 -18.06 23.50 -17.15
CA PRO A 97 -17.86 24.84 -17.72
C PRO A 97 -17.09 25.75 -16.77
N ALA A 98 -16.20 26.59 -17.34
CA ALA A 98 -15.28 27.43 -16.57
C ALA A 98 -16.00 28.39 -15.60
N ASP A 99 -17.19 28.86 -15.94
CA ASP A 99 -18.05 29.73 -15.13
C ASP A 99 -18.59 29.05 -13.84
N ARG A 100 -18.71 27.72 -13.84
CA ARG A 100 -19.20 26.94 -12.68
C ARG A 100 -18.09 26.17 -11.96
N LYS A 101 -16.87 26.25 -12.47
CA LYS A 101 -15.76 25.46 -11.93
C LYS A 101 -15.41 25.84 -10.49
N ASP A 102 -15.41 27.12 -10.18
CA ASP A 102 -15.07 27.62 -8.83
C ASP A 102 -16.12 27.19 -7.79
N GLU A 103 -17.42 27.27 -8.16
CA GLU A 103 -18.52 26.82 -7.30
C GLU A 103 -18.49 25.31 -7.09
N ALA A 104 -18.29 24.55 -8.17
CA ALA A 104 -18.15 23.09 -8.10
C ALA A 104 -16.94 22.68 -7.24
N GLN A 105 -15.80 23.36 -7.39
CA GLN A 105 -14.61 23.08 -6.60
C GLN A 105 -14.81 23.38 -5.11
N ALA A 106 -15.49 24.47 -4.76
CA ALA A 106 -15.83 24.79 -3.37
C ALA A 106 -16.69 23.69 -2.73
N ALA A 107 -17.68 23.16 -3.47
CA ALA A 107 -18.50 22.04 -3.01
C ALA A 107 -17.67 20.76 -2.84
N LEU A 108 -16.76 20.46 -3.77
CA LEU A 108 -15.87 19.30 -3.70
C LEU A 108 -14.87 19.39 -2.55
N ASP A 109 -14.39 20.59 -2.21
CA ASP A 109 -13.55 20.80 -1.04
C ASP A 109 -14.30 20.46 0.26
N VAL A 110 -15.60 20.85 0.38
CA VAL A 110 -16.46 20.45 1.51
C VAL A 110 -16.65 18.93 1.56
N TYR A 111 -16.88 18.28 0.41
CA TYR A 111 -17.00 16.81 0.35
C TYR A 111 -15.69 16.12 0.71
N THR A 112 -14.54 16.66 0.31
CA THR A 112 -13.22 16.17 0.72
C THR A 112 -13.07 16.23 2.24
N GLU A 113 -13.47 17.35 2.89
CA GLU A 113 -13.44 17.48 4.36
C GLU A 113 -14.33 16.42 5.05
N LYS A 114 -15.58 16.27 4.59
CA LYS A 114 -16.50 15.27 5.13
C LYS A 114 -15.97 13.85 4.95
N MET A 115 -15.38 13.55 3.78
CA MET A 115 -14.77 12.24 3.48
C MET A 115 -13.66 11.92 4.47
N PHE A 116 -12.73 12.84 4.69
CA PHE A 116 -11.63 12.61 5.64
C PHE A 116 -12.11 12.58 7.10
N ALA A 117 -13.16 13.33 7.45
CA ALA A 117 -13.78 13.21 8.76
C ALA A 117 -14.37 11.80 8.99
N THR A 118 -15.03 11.25 7.97
CA THR A 118 -15.58 9.87 7.99
C THR A 118 -14.47 8.82 8.04
N ILE A 119 -13.39 8.99 7.25
CA ILE A 119 -12.25 8.09 7.27
C ILE A 119 -11.58 8.07 8.65
N LYS A 120 -11.40 9.23 9.29
CA LYS A 120 -10.80 9.34 10.63
C LYS A 120 -11.63 8.66 11.74
N GLN A 121 -12.94 8.53 11.56
CA GLN A 121 -13.82 7.80 12.48
C GLN A 121 -13.81 6.29 12.25
N SER A 122 -13.17 5.83 11.18
CA SER A 122 -13.10 4.43 10.79
C SER A 122 -11.81 3.75 11.26
N ASN A 123 -11.67 2.47 10.94
CA ASN A 123 -10.47 1.67 11.17
C ASN A 123 -9.44 1.75 10.02
N PHE A 124 -9.52 2.76 9.14
CA PHE A 124 -8.75 2.86 7.90
C PHE A 124 -7.24 2.75 8.12
N ASP A 125 -6.68 3.53 9.05
CA ASP A 125 -5.23 3.61 9.27
C ASP A 125 -4.62 2.25 9.67
N ILE A 126 -5.37 1.46 10.44
CA ILE A 126 -4.95 0.10 10.84
C ILE A 126 -5.08 -0.84 9.65
N ALA A 127 -6.24 -0.82 8.99
CA ALA A 127 -6.55 -1.72 7.89
C ALA A 127 -5.61 -1.54 6.69
N VAL A 128 -5.26 -0.29 6.34
CA VAL A 128 -4.33 -0.01 5.24
C VAL A 128 -2.92 -0.48 5.58
N GLY A 129 -2.44 -0.27 6.81
CA GLY A 129 -1.14 -0.75 7.25
C GLY A 129 -1.01 -2.27 7.15
N GLU A 130 -2.06 -2.99 7.55
CA GLU A 130 -2.12 -4.44 7.42
C GLU A 130 -2.18 -4.92 5.95
N ALA A 131 -2.94 -4.23 5.09
CA ALA A 131 -3.03 -4.57 3.68
C ALA A 131 -1.70 -4.35 2.94
N LEU A 132 -0.97 -3.28 3.28
CA LEU A 132 0.32 -2.96 2.67
C LEU A 132 1.43 -3.98 2.97
N LEU A 133 1.30 -4.79 4.03
CA LEU A 133 2.21 -5.92 4.26
C LEU A 133 2.13 -6.94 3.10
N ASP A 134 0.92 -7.25 2.63
CA ASP A 134 0.72 -8.16 1.50
C ASP A 134 1.19 -7.54 0.17
N LEU A 135 1.17 -6.21 0.05
CA LEU A 135 1.72 -5.51 -1.12
C LEU A 135 3.22 -5.78 -1.30
N CYS A 136 3.96 -5.94 -0.21
CA CYS A 136 5.38 -6.29 -0.27
C CYS A 136 5.60 -7.65 -0.95
N VAL A 137 4.66 -8.59 -0.79
CA VAL A 137 4.66 -9.88 -1.51
C VAL A 137 4.24 -9.69 -2.97
N GLY A 138 3.20 -8.85 -3.21
CA GLY A 138 2.81 -8.53 -4.60
C GLY A 138 1.44 -7.92 -4.77
N THR A 139 0.44 -8.41 -4.05
CA THR A 139 -0.95 -7.96 -4.20
C THR A 139 -1.56 -7.71 -2.84
N CYS A 140 -2.06 -6.52 -2.60
CA CYS A 140 -2.87 -6.24 -1.43
C CYS A 140 -4.37 -6.19 -1.78
N VAL A 141 -5.20 -6.60 -0.84
CA VAL A 141 -6.64 -6.67 -1.02
C VAL A 141 -7.33 -6.08 0.20
N MET A 142 -8.24 -5.17 -0.05
CA MET A 142 -9.06 -4.57 0.99
C MET A 142 -10.53 -4.60 0.57
N LEU A 143 -11.40 -5.01 1.47
CA LEU A 143 -12.85 -4.97 1.30
C LEU A 143 -13.37 -3.73 2.03
N VAL A 144 -14.15 -2.90 1.32
CA VAL A 144 -14.75 -1.68 1.85
C VAL A 144 -16.25 -1.88 1.93
N GLN A 145 -16.78 -1.84 3.15
CA GLN A 145 -18.19 -2.10 3.42
C GLN A 145 -18.83 -0.96 4.22
N PRO A 146 -20.16 -0.74 4.07
CA PRO A 146 -20.89 0.10 5.01
C PRO A 146 -20.72 -0.45 6.44
N GLY A 147 -20.43 0.43 7.37
CA GLY A 147 -20.33 0.12 8.79
C GLY A 147 -21.64 0.40 9.54
N ASP A 148 -21.53 0.76 10.80
CA ASP A 148 -22.64 1.18 11.67
C ASP A 148 -22.81 2.71 11.71
N ASP A 149 -23.67 3.22 12.59
CA ASP A 149 -23.89 4.66 12.72
C ASP A 149 -22.74 5.40 13.40
N VAL A 150 -21.89 4.70 14.15
CA VAL A 150 -20.70 5.26 14.83
C VAL A 150 -19.50 5.25 13.88
N THR A 151 -19.32 4.16 13.17
CA THR A 151 -18.27 3.96 12.18
C THR A 151 -18.91 3.73 10.81
N PRO A 152 -19.20 4.80 10.04
CA PRO A 152 -19.97 4.68 8.81
C PRO A 152 -19.36 3.77 7.74
N ILE A 153 -18.05 3.59 7.76
CA ILE A 153 -17.32 2.76 6.80
C ILE A 153 -16.40 1.81 7.55
N ASN A 154 -16.41 0.55 7.16
CA ASN A 154 -15.53 -0.49 7.68
C ASN A 154 -14.56 -0.96 6.60
N PHE A 155 -13.27 -0.98 6.90
CA PHE A 155 -12.20 -1.43 6.03
C PHE A 155 -11.65 -2.76 6.54
N ILE A 156 -11.70 -3.78 5.71
CA ILE A 156 -11.28 -5.14 6.07
C ILE A 156 -10.11 -5.55 5.18
N PRO A 157 -8.88 -5.61 5.72
CA PRO A 157 -7.76 -6.16 5.00
C PRO A 157 -7.95 -7.66 4.82
N VAL A 158 -7.98 -8.12 3.57
CA VAL A 158 -8.18 -9.53 3.26
C VAL A 158 -6.86 -10.11 2.76
N PRO A 159 -6.32 -11.14 3.45
CA PRO A 159 -5.10 -11.78 2.99
C PRO A 159 -5.26 -12.33 1.57
N GLN A 160 -4.25 -12.10 0.74
CA GLN A 160 -4.29 -12.45 -0.68
C GLN A 160 -4.52 -13.96 -0.91
N PHE A 161 -4.12 -14.83 0.01
CA PHE A 161 -4.34 -16.28 -0.13
C PHE A 161 -5.82 -16.70 -0.01
N LEU A 162 -6.70 -15.87 0.57
CA LEU A 162 -8.15 -16.13 0.67
C LEU A 162 -8.93 -15.72 -0.57
N VAL A 163 -8.34 -14.96 -1.50
CA VAL A 163 -9.03 -14.41 -2.67
C VAL A 163 -8.43 -14.93 -3.97
N ALA A 164 -9.28 -15.06 -4.96
CA ALA A 164 -8.88 -15.36 -6.33
C ALA A 164 -9.45 -14.29 -7.27
N PHE A 165 -8.74 -13.99 -8.35
CA PHE A 165 -9.04 -12.90 -9.26
C PHE A 165 -9.23 -13.36 -10.68
N GLU A 166 -10.07 -12.66 -11.42
CA GLU A 166 -10.11 -12.69 -12.88
C GLU A 166 -9.86 -11.28 -13.41
N GLU A 167 -9.03 -11.21 -14.42
CA GLU A 167 -8.70 -9.97 -15.10
C GLU A 167 -9.66 -9.72 -16.27
N GLY A 168 -10.10 -8.48 -16.41
CA GLY A 168 -10.90 -8.05 -17.54
C GLY A 168 -10.07 -7.70 -18.77
N ALA A 169 -10.76 -7.29 -19.84
CA ALA A 169 -10.12 -6.95 -21.11
C ALA A 169 -9.10 -5.81 -21.02
N ASN A 170 -9.27 -4.91 -20.07
CA ASN A 170 -8.39 -3.75 -19.85
C ASN A 170 -7.20 -4.03 -18.93
N GLY A 171 -7.02 -5.28 -18.50
CA GLY A 171 -5.93 -5.65 -17.61
C GLY A 171 -6.15 -5.23 -16.15
N GLN A 172 -7.35 -4.81 -15.79
CA GLN A 172 -7.78 -4.53 -14.41
C GLN A 172 -8.42 -5.79 -13.80
N VAL A 173 -8.48 -5.84 -12.47
CA VAL A 173 -9.16 -6.93 -11.76
C VAL A 173 -10.65 -6.64 -11.74
N ASP A 174 -11.40 -7.32 -12.61
CA ASP A 174 -12.84 -7.12 -12.74
C ASP A 174 -13.63 -8.00 -11.77
N ASN A 175 -13.18 -9.24 -11.56
CA ASN A 175 -13.89 -10.20 -10.73
C ASN A 175 -13.03 -10.65 -9.56
N VAL A 176 -13.64 -10.68 -8.38
CA VAL A 176 -13.00 -11.08 -7.12
C VAL A 176 -13.83 -12.17 -6.46
N TYR A 177 -13.18 -13.24 -6.06
CA TYR A 177 -13.78 -14.38 -5.37
C TYR A 177 -13.05 -14.59 -4.05
N ARG A 178 -13.81 -14.64 -2.95
CA ARG A 178 -13.28 -14.93 -1.60
C ARG A 178 -13.92 -16.18 -1.05
N ARG A 179 -13.08 -17.11 -0.60
CA ARG A 179 -13.53 -18.23 0.21
C ARG A 179 -13.48 -17.80 1.69
N MET A 180 -14.58 -18.01 2.39
CA MET A 180 -14.68 -17.63 3.81
C MET A 180 -15.42 -18.69 4.60
N ARG A 181 -15.15 -18.76 5.90
CA ARG A 181 -15.89 -19.56 6.87
C ARG A 181 -16.48 -18.62 7.90
N LEU A 182 -17.77 -18.74 8.12
CA LEU A 182 -18.51 -18.01 9.13
C LEU A 182 -19.31 -18.97 9.98
N LYS A 183 -19.46 -18.64 11.26
CA LYS A 183 -20.42 -19.33 12.11
C LYS A 183 -21.83 -19.12 11.57
N GLY A 184 -22.67 -20.17 11.63
CA GLY A 184 -24.02 -20.10 11.10
C GLY A 184 -24.83 -18.93 11.67
N GLU A 185 -24.75 -18.67 12.95
CA GLU A 185 -25.41 -17.55 13.65
C GLU A 185 -24.97 -16.15 13.17
N SER A 186 -23.75 -16.02 12.63
CA SER A 186 -23.20 -14.75 12.20
C SER A 186 -23.60 -14.37 10.78
N ILE A 187 -24.24 -15.26 10.01
CA ILE A 187 -24.60 -14.99 8.61
C ILE A 187 -25.66 -13.90 8.52
N GLU A 188 -26.71 -13.96 9.34
CA GLU A 188 -27.78 -12.94 9.35
C GLU A 188 -27.29 -11.60 9.93
N GLN A 189 -26.31 -11.63 10.84
CA GLN A 189 -25.67 -10.43 11.38
C GLN A 189 -24.83 -9.71 10.33
N GLN A 190 -24.10 -10.48 9.50
CA GLN A 190 -23.25 -9.93 8.45
C GLN A 190 -24.06 -9.40 7.26
N TRP A 191 -25.16 -10.10 6.91
CA TRP A 191 -26.05 -9.72 5.82
C TRP A 191 -27.50 -9.79 6.28
N SER A 192 -28.09 -8.64 6.58
CA SER A 192 -29.49 -8.54 7.04
C SER A 192 -30.50 -8.96 5.97
N ASP A 193 -30.09 -8.97 4.68
CA ASP A 193 -30.87 -9.40 3.52
C ASP A 193 -30.62 -10.85 3.09
N ALA A 194 -29.90 -11.63 3.92
CA ALA A 194 -29.56 -13.02 3.63
C ALA A 194 -30.81 -13.91 3.51
N LYS A 195 -30.88 -14.66 2.39
CA LYS A 195 -31.92 -15.67 2.14
C LYS A 195 -31.34 -17.04 2.38
N ILE A 196 -31.41 -17.50 3.63
CA ILE A 196 -30.84 -18.78 4.03
C ILE A 196 -31.76 -19.93 3.54
N PRO A 197 -31.24 -20.92 2.77
CA PRO A 197 -31.99 -22.10 2.37
C PRO A 197 -32.51 -22.90 3.58
N ALA A 198 -33.69 -23.52 3.46
CA ALA A 198 -34.32 -24.24 4.55
C ALA A 198 -33.44 -25.35 5.16
N ASP A 199 -32.66 -26.05 4.33
CA ASP A 199 -31.75 -27.09 4.79
C ASP A 199 -30.57 -26.55 5.60
N LEU A 200 -30.01 -25.40 5.16
CA LEU A 200 -28.96 -24.71 5.88
C LEU A 200 -29.49 -24.11 7.18
N LYS A 201 -30.72 -23.55 7.16
CA LYS A 201 -31.36 -23.00 8.34
C LYS A 201 -31.55 -24.04 9.42
N LYS A 202 -31.99 -25.25 9.09
CA LYS A 202 -32.09 -26.38 10.03
C LYS A 202 -30.73 -26.80 10.58
N LYS A 203 -29.66 -26.79 9.76
CA LYS A 203 -28.29 -27.07 10.24
C LYS A 203 -27.84 -26.02 11.26
N ILE A 204 -28.08 -24.72 10.97
CA ILE A 204 -27.73 -23.61 11.85
C ILE A 204 -28.52 -23.66 13.15
N GLU A 205 -29.82 -23.94 13.13
CA GLU A 205 -30.67 -24.08 14.31
C GLU A 205 -30.19 -25.21 15.23
N ASN A 206 -29.74 -26.33 14.64
CA ASN A 206 -29.22 -27.46 15.41
C ASN A 206 -27.80 -27.21 15.97
N LYS A 207 -26.97 -26.45 15.22
CA LYS A 207 -25.57 -26.19 15.53
C LYS A 207 -25.17 -24.76 15.12
N PRO A 208 -25.57 -23.73 15.87
CA PRO A 208 -25.36 -22.33 15.51
C PRO A 208 -23.89 -21.91 15.41
N THR A 209 -23.02 -22.59 16.14
CA THR A 209 -21.57 -22.30 16.17
C THR A 209 -20.75 -23.09 15.15
N GLU A 210 -21.41 -23.96 14.33
CA GLU A 210 -20.71 -24.69 13.28
C GLU A 210 -20.31 -23.72 12.13
N ASP A 211 -19.09 -23.91 11.63
CA ASP A 211 -18.57 -23.11 10.52
C ASP A 211 -19.25 -23.50 9.20
N VAL A 212 -19.79 -22.49 8.52
CA VAL A 212 -20.39 -22.62 7.19
C VAL A 212 -19.40 -22.07 6.15
N GLU A 213 -19.12 -22.86 5.11
CA GLU A 213 -18.23 -22.46 4.04
C GLU A 213 -19.00 -21.69 2.96
N LEU A 214 -18.62 -20.43 2.77
CA LEU A 214 -19.24 -19.49 1.86
C LEU A 214 -18.23 -19.03 0.79
N ILE A 215 -18.74 -18.79 -0.41
CA ILE A 215 -18.01 -18.11 -1.48
C ILE A 215 -18.66 -16.75 -1.71
N GLU A 216 -17.91 -15.72 -1.41
CA GLU A 216 -18.24 -14.32 -1.71
C GLU A 216 -17.66 -13.99 -3.08
N ALA A 217 -18.49 -13.56 -4.01
CA ALA A 217 -18.09 -13.27 -5.39
C ALA A 217 -18.60 -11.90 -5.82
N THR A 218 -17.72 -11.09 -6.38
CA THR A 218 -18.08 -9.84 -7.06
C THR A 218 -17.70 -9.98 -8.52
N VAL A 219 -18.70 -9.85 -9.41
CA VAL A 219 -18.53 -10.06 -10.85
C VAL A 219 -18.99 -8.83 -11.61
N PHE A 220 -18.16 -8.35 -12.52
CA PHE A 220 -18.45 -7.20 -13.37
C PHE A 220 -19.41 -7.58 -14.50
N ASP A 221 -20.53 -6.84 -14.63
CA ASP A 221 -21.47 -6.96 -15.73
C ASP A 221 -21.09 -5.97 -16.84
N THR A 222 -20.39 -6.47 -17.86
CA THR A 222 -19.90 -5.66 -18.99
C THR A 222 -21.02 -4.98 -19.79
N LYS A 223 -22.26 -5.48 -19.72
CA LYS A 223 -23.41 -4.90 -20.46
C LYS A 223 -23.97 -3.66 -19.78
N ARG A 224 -23.91 -3.61 -18.45
CA ARG A 224 -24.46 -2.52 -17.65
C ARG A 224 -23.40 -1.60 -17.06
N GLY A 225 -22.15 -2.09 -16.98
CA GLY A 225 -21.06 -1.34 -16.36
C GLY A 225 -21.19 -1.25 -14.82
N ASP A 226 -21.84 -2.25 -14.20
CA ASP A 226 -22.00 -2.36 -12.74
C ASP A 226 -21.47 -3.70 -12.23
N TYR A 227 -21.44 -3.88 -10.91
CA TYR A 227 -20.96 -5.08 -10.25
C TYR A 227 -22.12 -5.86 -9.62
N CYS A 228 -22.11 -7.18 -9.81
CA CYS A 228 -23.00 -8.11 -9.14
C CYS A 228 -22.27 -8.76 -7.97
N TYR A 229 -22.76 -8.54 -6.76
CA TYR A 229 -22.25 -9.13 -5.54
C TYR A 229 -23.08 -10.33 -5.14
N HIS A 230 -22.44 -11.47 -4.94
CA HIS A 230 -23.06 -12.73 -4.61
C HIS A 230 -22.40 -13.35 -3.38
N VAL A 231 -23.19 -13.95 -2.50
CA VAL A 231 -22.71 -14.85 -1.45
C VAL A 231 -23.38 -16.20 -1.66
N ILE A 232 -22.59 -17.24 -1.86
CA ILE A 232 -23.06 -18.57 -2.24
C ILE A 232 -22.59 -19.58 -1.19
N HIS A 233 -23.50 -20.42 -0.70
CA HIS A 233 -23.16 -21.55 0.14
C HIS A 233 -22.55 -22.66 -0.73
N LYS A 234 -21.31 -23.05 -0.40
CA LYS A 234 -20.52 -23.94 -1.25
C LYS A 234 -21.14 -25.33 -1.41
N GLU A 235 -21.64 -25.93 -0.34
CA GLU A 235 -22.21 -27.29 -0.36
C GLU A 235 -23.52 -27.37 -1.14
N SER A 236 -24.49 -26.50 -0.81
CA SER A 236 -25.81 -26.51 -1.47
C SER A 236 -25.87 -25.75 -2.78
N LYS A 237 -24.79 -25.03 -3.15
CA LYS A 237 -24.74 -24.12 -4.31
C LYS A 237 -25.84 -23.05 -4.31
N ALA A 238 -26.47 -22.83 -3.18
CA ALA A 238 -27.55 -21.88 -3.04
C ALA A 238 -26.99 -20.46 -2.84
N GLU A 239 -27.60 -19.50 -3.51
CA GLU A 239 -27.30 -18.08 -3.33
C GLU A 239 -27.99 -17.58 -2.07
N ILE A 240 -27.19 -17.02 -1.16
CA ILE A 240 -27.67 -16.45 0.12
C ILE A 240 -27.91 -14.95 -0.02
N VAL A 241 -27.02 -14.24 -0.72
CA VAL A 241 -27.10 -12.79 -0.93
C VAL A 241 -26.88 -12.46 -2.39
N TYR A 242 -27.68 -11.52 -2.90
CA TYR A 242 -27.49 -10.93 -4.22
C TYR A 242 -27.73 -9.43 -4.14
N ARG A 243 -26.74 -8.63 -4.55
CA ARG A 243 -26.84 -7.17 -4.62
C ARG A 243 -26.22 -6.65 -5.91
N ARG A 244 -26.68 -5.52 -6.39
CA ARG A 244 -26.02 -4.77 -7.46
C ARG A 244 -25.37 -3.54 -6.87
N MET A 245 -24.15 -3.25 -7.33
CA MET A 245 -23.35 -2.13 -6.86
C MET A 245 -22.75 -1.40 -8.05
N LYS A 246 -22.69 -0.08 -7.99
CA LYS A 246 -22.07 0.74 -9.04
C LYS A 246 -20.56 0.57 -9.08
N TYR A 247 -19.93 0.45 -7.91
CA TYR A 247 -18.49 0.27 -7.74
C TYR A 247 -18.20 -1.02 -6.99
N SER A 248 -17.07 -1.66 -7.31
CA SER A 248 -16.62 -2.84 -6.58
C SER A 248 -16.40 -2.53 -5.10
N PRO A 249 -16.82 -3.41 -4.17
CA PRO A 249 -16.45 -3.27 -2.76
C PRO A 249 -14.99 -3.65 -2.50
N TRP A 250 -14.31 -4.20 -3.50
CA TRP A 250 -12.93 -4.67 -3.40
C TRP A 250 -11.97 -3.66 -3.98
N VAL A 251 -10.97 -3.32 -3.21
CA VAL A 251 -9.78 -2.59 -3.66
C VAL A 251 -8.65 -3.59 -3.76
N VAL A 252 -8.24 -3.89 -4.99
CA VAL A 252 -7.17 -4.84 -5.30
C VAL A 252 -6.02 -4.08 -5.95
N SER A 253 -4.88 -4.08 -5.30
CA SER A 253 -3.72 -3.32 -5.74
C SER A 253 -2.51 -4.22 -5.92
N ARG A 254 -1.83 -4.07 -7.04
CA ARG A 254 -0.64 -4.84 -7.43
C ARG A 254 0.58 -3.93 -7.41
N TYR A 255 1.67 -4.37 -6.77
CA TYR A 255 2.90 -3.59 -6.76
C TYR A 255 3.51 -3.48 -8.16
N MET A 256 3.79 -4.60 -8.78
CA MET A 256 4.25 -4.71 -10.16
C MET A 256 3.48 -5.81 -10.87
N LYS A 257 3.04 -5.55 -12.09
CA LYS A 257 2.36 -6.52 -12.94
C LYS A 257 3.28 -6.93 -14.08
N VAL A 258 3.45 -8.21 -14.27
CA VAL A 258 4.09 -8.79 -15.44
C VAL A 258 3.03 -9.06 -16.50
N ALA A 259 3.33 -8.84 -17.77
CA ALA A 259 2.41 -9.11 -18.86
C ALA A 259 2.02 -10.60 -18.89
N GLY A 260 0.72 -10.88 -18.91
CA GLY A 260 0.17 -12.24 -18.85
C GLY A 260 -0.04 -12.79 -17.45
N GLU A 261 0.41 -12.13 -16.40
CA GLU A 261 0.15 -12.50 -15.01
C GLU A 261 -0.99 -11.67 -14.42
N ILE A 262 -1.85 -12.31 -13.64
CA ILE A 262 -2.97 -11.63 -12.96
C ILE A 262 -2.51 -11.05 -11.61
N TYR A 263 -1.69 -11.81 -10.89
CA TYR A 263 -1.18 -11.45 -9.58
C TYR A 263 0.05 -10.55 -9.67
N GLY A 264 0.19 -9.66 -8.70
CA GLY A 264 1.33 -8.77 -8.61
C GLY A 264 2.58 -9.47 -8.09
N ARG A 265 3.75 -8.94 -8.47
CA ARG A 265 5.04 -9.31 -7.89
C ARG A 265 5.55 -8.14 -7.06
N GLY A 266 5.80 -8.38 -5.79
CA GLY A 266 6.34 -7.39 -4.88
C GLY A 266 7.87 -7.42 -4.80
N PRO A 267 8.48 -6.43 -4.15
CA PRO A 267 9.92 -6.36 -3.97
C PRO A 267 10.46 -7.55 -3.16
N LEU A 268 9.63 -8.12 -2.29
CA LEU A 268 9.99 -9.31 -1.53
C LEU A 268 10.29 -10.53 -2.42
N ILE A 269 9.54 -10.70 -3.51
CA ILE A 269 9.79 -11.78 -4.47
C ILE A 269 11.16 -11.61 -5.14
N THR A 270 11.54 -10.36 -5.43
CA THR A 270 12.86 -10.05 -5.99
C THR A 270 13.99 -10.33 -4.98
N ALA A 271 13.77 -10.04 -3.70
CA ALA A 271 14.73 -10.27 -2.63
C ALA A 271 14.79 -11.74 -2.16
N LEU A 272 13.82 -12.57 -2.54
CA LEU A 272 13.68 -13.94 -2.01
C LEU A 272 14.93 -14.82 -2.17
N PRO A 273 15.65 -14.82 -3.31
CA PRO A 273 16.90 -15.57 -3.45
C PRO A 273 17.96 -15.16 -2.42
N ASP A 274 18.14 -13.85 -2.20
CA ASP A 274 19.12 -13.33 -1.24
C ASP A 274 18.70 -13.67 0.20
N ILE A 275 17.41 -13.60 0.51
CA ILE A 275 16.84 -13.97 1.81
C ILE A 275 17.10 -15.46 2.10
N LYS A 276 16.82 -16.33 1.15
CA LYS A 276 17.06 -17.79 1.28
C LYS A 276 18.54 -18.09 1.47
N THR A 277 19.39 -17.43 0.67
CA THR A 277 20.86 -17.58 0.77
C THR A 277 21.36 -17.12 2.13
N LEU A 278 20.95 -15.95 2.61
CA LEU A 278 21.33 -15.41 3.92
C LEU A 278 20.94 -16.37 5.05
N ASN A 279 19.70 -16.85 5.06
CA ASN A 279 19.23 -17.80 6.06
C ASN A 279 20.03 -19.10 6.03
N LYS A 280 20.37 -19.59 4.83
CA LYS A 280 21.17 -20.82 4.67
C LYS A 280 22.61 -20.66 5.14
N VAL A 281 23.24 -19.53 4.80
CA VAL A 281 24.60 -19.20 5.26
C VAL A 281 24.61 -19.10 6.79
N LEU A 282 23.65 -18.41 7.39
CA LEU A 282 23.58 -18.26 8.84
C LEU A 282 23.32 -19.58 9.55
N GLU A 283 22.44 -20.44 9.00
CA GLU A 283 22.24 -21.81 9.50
C GLU A 283 23.57 -22.59 9.53
N LEU A 284 24.36 -22.53 8.45
CA LEU A 284 25.66 -23.23 8.37
C LEU A 284 26.69 -22.63 9.34
N VAL A 285 26.72 -21.31 9.48
CA VAL A 285 27.59 -20.62 10.46
C VAL A 285 27.24 -21.04 11.89
N LEU A 286 25.93 -21.08 12.24
CA LEU A 286 25.49 -21.52 13.56
C LEU A 286 25.81 -23.00 13.82
N LYS A 287 25.67 -23.88 12.83
CA LYS A 287 26.06 -25.28 12.93
C LYS A 287 27.57 -25.41 13.14
N ASN A 288 28.38 -24.70 12.35
CA ASN A 288 29.83 -24.67 12.52
C ASN A 288 30.26 -24.11 13.89
N ALA A 289 29.59 -23.03 14.33
CA ALA A 289 29.84 -22.47 15.65
C ALA A 289 29.52 -23.47 16.77
N SER A 290 28.43 -24.21 16.67
CA SER A 290 28.06 -25.25 17.66
C SER A 290 29.08 -26.38 17.68
N LEU A 291 29.56 -26.83 16.51
CA LEU A 291 30.61 -27.82 16.41
C LEU A 291 31.95 -27.31 16.98
N ALA A 292 32.24 -26.03 16.76
CA ALA A 292 33.46 -25.40 17.28
C ALA A 292 33.42 -25.25 18.82
N ILE A 293 32.24 -25.01 19.39
CA ILE A 293 32.05 -24.91 20.85
C ILE A 293 32.04 -26.31 21.50
N ALA A 294 31.30 -27.26 20.90
CA ALA A 294 31.21 -28.61 21.41
C ALA A 294 32.59 -29.36 21.34
N GLY A 295 33.41 -28.96 20.37
CA GLY A 295 34.67 -29.62 20.08
C GLY A 295 34.45 -30.98 19.40
N VAL A 296 35.00 -31.16 18.22
CA VAL A 296 35.07 -32.47 17.56
C VAL A 296 36.51 -32.93 17.61
N TYR A 297 36.70 -34.11 18.11
CA TYR A 297 38.03 -34.68 18.28
C TYR A 297 38.19 -35.94 17.41
N THR A 298 39.35 -36.14 16.88
CA THR A 298 39.75 -37.39 16.25
C THR A 298 40.54 -38.20 17.24
N ALA A 299 40.17 -39.44 17.44
CA ALA A 299 40.91 -40.39 18.28
C ALA A 299 41.63 -41.40 17.39
N ALA A 300 42.88 -41.70 17.72
CA ALA A 300 43.59 -42.78 17.06
C ALA A 300 43.04 -44.13 17.56
N ASP A 301 42.83 -45.07 16.65
CA ASP A 301 42.39 -46.43 16.98
C ASP A 301 43.61 -47.23 17.43
N ASP A 302 44.07 -46.98 18.64
CA ASP A 302 45.24 -47.64 19.26
C ASP A 302 44.81 -48.58 20.42
N GLY A 303 43.52 -48.82 20.58
CA GLY A 303 42.95 -49.71 21.60
C GLY A 303 42.96 -49.15 23.03
N VAL A 304 43.48 -47.94 23.23
CA VAL A 304 43.56 -47.28 24.56
C VAL A 304 42.34 -46.37 24.82
N LEU A 305 41.92 -45.67 23.77
CA LEU A 305 40.72 -44.81 23.86
C LEU A 305 39.51 -45.52 23.28
N ASN A 306 38.50 -45.73 24.13
CA ASN A 306 37.20 -46.18 23.63
C ASN A 306 36.32 -44.96 23.34
N PRO A 307 35.98 -44.64 22.07
CA PRO A 307 35.21 -43.46 21.71
C PRO A 307 33.83 -43.40 22.35
N ASN A 308 33.26 -44.55 22.72
CA ASN A 308 31.91 -44.66 23.32
C ASN A 308 31.88 -44.37 24.82
N THR A 309 33.05 -44.37 25.51
CA THR A 309 33.14 -44.14 26.94
C THR A 309 33.84 -42.84 27.33
N VAL A 310 34.46 -42.16 26.38
CA VAL A 310 35.14 -40.86 26.61
C VAL A 310 34.12 -39.77 26.74
N THR A 311 34.03 -39.14 27.92
CA THR A 311 33.22 -37.97 28.18
C THR A 311 34.08 -36.71 28.07
N ILE A 312 33.76 -35.79 27.16
CA ILE A 312 34.43 -34.50 27.03
C ILE A 312 33.67 -33.45 27.83
N ALA A 313 34.22 -33.11 29.01
CA ALA A 313 33.64 -32.09 29.88
C ALA A 313 34.76 -31.28 30.56
N PRO A 314 34.48 -30.04 31.01
CA PRO A 314 35.46 -29.26 31.75
C PRO A 314 36.02 -29.99 32.97
N GLY A 315 37.32 -30.09 33.09
CA GLY A 315 38.00 -30.73 34.22
C GLY A 315 38.16 -32.27 34.16
N VAL A 316 37.71 -32.90 33.08
CA VAL A 316 37.90 -34.34 32.86
C VAL A 316 39.31 -34.64 32.41
N ILE A 317 39.97 -35.61 33.04
CA ILE A 317 41.26 -36.13 32.62
C ILE A 317 41.03 -37.36 31.73
N ILE A 318 41.37 -37.23 30.48
CA ILE A 318 41.25 -38.31 29.47
C ILE A 318 42.60 -39.04 29.37
N PRO A 319 42.67 -40.34 29.68
CA PRO A 319 43.89 -41.09 29.49
C PRO A 319 44.19 -41.24 28.00
N VAL A 320 45.42 -40.88 27.59
CA VAL A 320 45.89 -40.99 26.21
C VAL A 320 47.14 -41.83 26.16
N ALA A 321 47.27 -42.74 25.19
CA ALA A 321 48.43 -43.58 25.04
C ALA A 321 49.67 -42.81 24.56
N ARG A 322 49.47 -41.72 23.83
CA ARG A 322 50.52 -40.93 23.19
C ARG A 322 50.25 -39.43 23.33
N ASN A 323 51.26 -38.73 23.84
CA ASN A 323 51.21 -37.30 24.08
C ASN A 323 52.10 -36.51 23.10
N GLY A 324 52.13 -36.95 21.84
CA GLY A 324 53.04 -36.44 20.80
C GLY A 324 54.25 -37.36 20.58
N GLY A 325 54.93 -37.15 19.50
CA GLY A 325 56.07 -37.96 19.02
C GLY A 325 55.89 -38.26 17.52
N PRO A 326 56.77 -39.13 16.94
CA PRO A 326 56.74 -39.42 15.49
C PRO A 326 55.41 -39.99 14.99
N GLN A 327 54.59 -40.56 15.88
CA GLN A 327 53.26 -41.14 15.55
C GLN A 327 52.08 -40.23 15.86
N GLY A 328 52.34 -39.02 16.40
CA GLY A 328 51.31 -38.03 16.71
C GLY A 328 50.54 -38.28 18.01
N GLU A 329 49.57 -37.45 18.30
CA GLU A 329 48.71 -37.51 19.49
C GLU A 329 47.57 -38.50 19.30
N SER A 330 47.17 -39.24 20.35
CA SER A 330 46.05 -40.16 20.31
C SER A 330 44.68 -39.44 20.22
N LEU A 331 44.61 -38.22 20.70
CA LEU A 331 43.39 -37.36 20.63
C LEU A 331 43.77 -36.00 20.08
N LYS A 332 43.19 -35.62 18.97
CA LYS A 332 43.41 -34.30 18.32
C LYS A 332 42.10 -33.58 18.08
N PRO A 333 42.06 -32.27 18.33
CA PRO A 333 40.94 -31.49 17.87
C PRO A 333 40.91 -31.50 16.33
N LEU A 334 39.72 -31.70 15.75
CA LEU A 334 39.55 -31.62 14.30
C LEU A 334 39.85 -30.16 13.86
N PRO A 335 40.73 -29.96 12.87
CA PRO A 335 41.02 -28.62 12.39
C PRO A 335 39.76 -27.96 11.86
N ARG A 336 39.55 -26.72 12.26
CA ARG A 336 38.39 -25.94 11.83
C ARG A 336 38.49 -25.68 10.31
N SER A 337 37.49 -26.07 9.56
CA SER A 337 37.38 -25.71 8.14
C SER A 337 36.31 -24.61 8.03
N GLY A 338 36.69 -23.46 7.46
CA GLY A 338 35.80 -22.34 7.18
C GLY A 338 36.30 -21.01 7.74
N ASP A 339 36.20 -19.97 6.93
CA ASP A 339 36.57 -18.62 7.32
C ASP A 339 35.28 -17.86 7.75
N PHE A 340 35.16 -17.61 9.05
CA PHE A 340 34.03 -16.85 9.61
C PHE A 340 34.00 -15.38 9.14
N ASN A 341 35.18 -14.80 8.81
CA ASN A 341 35.25 -13.41 8.35
C ASN A 341 34.65 -13.27 6.96
N VAL A 342 34.96 -14.19 6.05
CA VAL A 342 34.33 -14.20 4.71
C VAL A 342 32.82 -14.39 4.81
N SER A 343 32.37 -15.31 5.66
CA SER A 343 30.93 -15.51 5.89
C SER A 343 30.24 -14.23 6.42
N GLN A 344 30.91 -13.50 7.31
CA GLN A 344 30.35 -12.26 7.87
C GLN A 344 30.24 -11.14 6.82
N ILE A 345 31.25 -11.01 5.93
CA ILE A 345 31.22 -10.05 4.83
C ILE A 345 30.03 -10.37 3.90
N ILE A 346 29.93 -11.63 3.46
CA ILE A 346 28.82 -12.07 2.58
C ILE A 346 27.45 -11.82 3.24
N MET A 347 27.28 -12.14 4.51
CA MET A 347 26.03 -11.90 5.22
C MET A 347 25.69 -10.42 5.29
N ASN A 348 26.67 -9.55 5.52
CA ASN A 348 26.43 -8.10 5.55
C ASN A 348 26.05 -7.55 4.17
N ASP A 349 26.68 -8.02 3.11
CA ASP A 349 26.32 -7.63 1.74
C ASP A 349 24.91 -8.10 1.38
N LEU A 350 24.53 -9.32 1.71
CA LEU A 350 23.18 -9.83 1.50
C LEU A 350 22.14 -9.03 2.30
N ARG A 351 22.44 -8.67 3.56
CA ARG A 351 21.56 -7.81 4.37
C ARG A 351 21.37 -6.43 3.76
N MET A 352 22.44 -5.82 3.24
CA MET A 352 22.35 -4.53 2.56
C MET A 352 21.51 -4.63 1.28
N ASN A 353 21.72 -5.65 0.47
CA ASN A 353 20.92 -5.89 -0.74
C ASN A 353 19.44 -6.08 -0.42
N ILE A 354 19.12 -6.92 0.57
CA ILE A 354 17.72 -7.13 1.01
C ILE A 354 17.08 -5.82 1.46
N LYS A 355 17.79 -5.01 2.25
CA LYS A 355 17.29 -3.70 2.70
C LYS A 355 17.06 -2.74 1.54
N SER A 356 17.99 -2.68 0.59
CA SER A 356 17.88 -1.81 -0.59
C SER A 356 16.69 -2.21 -1.47
N ILE A 357 16.52 -3.50 -1.77
CA ILE A 357 15.39 -4.01 -2.56
C ILE A 357 14.05 -3.73 -1.87
N LEU A 358 13.99 -3.88 -0.54
CA LEU A 358 12.79 -3.62 0.25
C LEU A 358 12.62 -2.14 0.62
N LEU A 359 13.38 -1.24 0.00
CA LEU A 359 13.34 0.20 0.25
C LEU A 359 13.58 0.55 1.74
N ASP A 360 14.30 -0.31 2.47
CA ASP A 360 14.63 -0.13 3.88
C ASP A 360 16.02 0.50 4.04
N GLU A 361 16.32 1.51 3.26
CA GLU A 361 17.51 2.32 3.47
C GLU A 361 17.28 3.16 4.73
N SER A 362 17.94 2.74 5.81
CA SER A 362 17.90 3.48 7.05
C SER A 362 18.53 4.85 6.83
N LEU A 363 17.88 5.86 7.37
CA LEU A 363 18.49 7.16 7.60
C LEU A 363 19.85 6.95 8.30
N PRO A 364 20.90 7.72 8.00
CA PRO A 364 22.11 7.70 8.82
C PRO A 364 21.74 7.79 10.30
N PRO A 365 22.51 7.13 11.20
CA PRO A 365 22.19 7.10 12.61
C PRO A 365 22.00 8.52 13.17
N ASP A 366 21.17 8.64 14.19
CA ASP A 366 20.67 9.89 14.81
C ASP A 366 21.74 10.90 15.31
N ASN A 367 23.02 10.65 15.07
CA ASN A 367 24.14 11.50 15.46
C ASN A 367 24.38 12.71 14.54
N MET A 368 23.60 12.88 13.48
CA MET A 368 23.67 14.05 12.62
C MET A 368 22.58 15.07 13.00
N SER A 369 22.99 16.31 13.21
CA SER A 369 22.18 17.47 13.57
C SER A 369 20.88 17.62 12.77
N ALA A 370 19.90 18.25 13.38
CA ALA A 370 18.52 18.51 12.93
C ALA A 370 18.30 18.45 11.41
N ARG A 371 17.51 17.49 10.99
CA ARG A 371 17.12 17.29 9.59
C ARG A 371 16.35 18.49 9.09
N SER A 372 16.79 19.07 8.00
CA SER A 372 16.04 20.14 7.33
C SER A 372 14.81 19.55 6.62
N ALA A 373 13.74 20.34 6.52
CA ALA A 373 12.55 19.96 5.73
C ALA A 373 12.92 19.58 4.30
N THR A 374 13.95 20.19 3.73
CA THR A 374 14.51 19.90 2.40
C THR A 374 15.04 18.46 2.29
N GLU A 375 15.69 17.95 3.32
CA GLU A 375 16.21 16.57 3.31
C GLU A 375 15.07 15.54 3.30
N VAL A 376 13.99 15.80 4.02
CA VAL A 376 12.80 14.93 4.03
C VAL A 376 12.14 14.90 2.65
N ILE A 377 12.01 16.05 1.99
CA ILE A 377 11.46 16.17 0.64
C ILE A 377 12.34 15.40 -0.36
N GLU A 378 13.67 15.58 -0.31
CA GLU A 378 14.59 14.89 -1.23
C GLU A 378 14.52 13.36 -1.08
N ARG A 379 14.37 12.85 0.13
CA ARG A 379 14.20 11.42 0.38
C ARG A 379 12.86 10.87 -0.10
N MET A 380 11.79 11.64 0.05
CA MET A 380 10.49 11.27 -0.54
C MET A 380 10.57 11.25 -2.06
N LYS A 381 11.33 12.15 -2.67
CA LYS A 381 11.61 12.18 -4.10
C LYS A 381 12.39 10.93 -4.55
N GLN A 382 13.45 10.55 -3.83
CA GLN A 382 14.20 9.31 -4.12
C GLN A 382 13.30 8.08 -3.99
N LEU A 383 12.46 8.01 -2.95
CA LEU A 383 11.48 6.94 -2.79
C LEU A 383 10.50 6.90 -3.97
N SER A 384 10.01 8.05 -4.41
CA SER A 384 9.12 8.15 -5.57
C SER A 384 9.79 7.68 -6.86
N GLN A 385 11.06 8.04 -7.09
CA GLN A 385 11.83 7.58 -8.24
C GLN A 385 12.07 6.07 -8.21
N ASN A 386 12.39 5.51 -7.04
CA ASN A 386 12.58 4.08 -6.85
C ASN A 386 11.29 3.28 -7.05
N LEU A 387 10.14 3.84 -6.67
CA LEU A 387 8.84 3.22 -6.92
C LEU A 387 8.45 3.27 -8.40
N GLY A 388 8.85 4.31 -9.13
CA GLY A 388 8.62 4.44 -10.56
C GLY A 388 7.16 4.15 -10.97
N SER A 389 6.98 3.17 -11.87
CA SER A 389 5.65 2.78 -12.37
C SER A 389 4.73 2.18 -11.30
N ALA A 390 5.28 1.64 -10.21
CA ALA A 390 4.48 1.08 -9.11
C ALA A 390 3.65 2.18 -8.43
N PHE A 391 4.19 3.39 -8.29
CA PHE A 391 3.46 4.51 -7.69
C PHE A 391 2.20 4.88 -8.49
N GLY A 392 2.33 5.05 -9.81
CA GLY A 392 1.17 5.34 -10.67
C GLY A 392 0.12 4.23 -10.64
N ARG A 393 0.56 2.97 -10.55
CA ARG A 393 -0.34 1.83 -10.39
C ARG A 393 -1.07 1.86 -9.05
N LEU A 394 -0.39 2.16 -7.96
CA LEU A 394 -0.99 2.26 -6.62
C LEU A 394 -2.04 3.38 -6.54
N ILE A 395 -1.81 4.49 -7.22
CA ILE A 395 -2.85 5.53 -7.33
C ILE A 395 -4.08 4.98 -8.07
N ASN A 396 -3.89 4.37 -9.23
CA ASN A 396 -4.98 3.92 -10.08
C ASN A 396 -5.71 2.68 -9.56
N GLU A 397 -5.00 1.73 -8.95
CA GLU A 397 -5.58 0.47 -8.46
C GLU A 397 -5.98 0.54 -6.97
N THR A 398 -5.44 1.50 -6.19
CA THR A 398 -5.77 1.64 -4.76
C THR A 398 -6.55 2.91 -4.47
N MET A 399 -5.92 4.08 -4.70
CA MET A 399 -6.46 5.36 -4.23
C MET A 399 -7.79 5.70 -4.91
N VAL A 400 -7.84 5.61 -6.23
CA VAL A 400 -9.03 5.99 -7.01
C VAL A 400 -10.21 5.06 -6.68
N PRO A 401 -10.12 3.72 -6.79
CA PRO A 401 -11.24 2.84 -6.45
C PRO A 401 -11.67 2.93 -4.99
N LEU A 402 -10.72 3.19 -4.07
CA LEU A 402 -10.99 3.40 -2.66
C LEU A 402 -11.88 4.63 -2.44
N VAL A 403 -11.49 5.77 -3.03
CA VAL A 403 -12.24 7.03 -2.92
C VAL A 403 -13.62 6.89 -3.55
N GLU A 404 -13.72 6.28 -4.73
CA GLU A 404 -15.00 6.02 -5.41
C GLU A 404 -15.96 5.23 -4.51
N LYS A 405 -15.45 4.17 -3.87
CA LYS A 405 -16.27 3.35 -2.98
C LYS A 405 -16.66 4.06 -1.70
N ILE A 406 -15.75 4.85 -1.11
CA ILE A 406 -16.05 5.68 0.06
C ILE A 406 -17.15 6.67 -0.26
N LEU A 407 -17.03 7.41 -1.36
CA LEU A 407 -18.03 8.41 -1.77
C LEU A 407 -19.39 7.76 -2.06
N GLN A 408 -19.41 6.57 -2.68
CA GLN A 408 -20.66 5.83 -2.88
C GLN A 408 -21.34 5.49 -1.55
N ILE A 409 -20.60 4.98 -0.56
CA ILE A 409 -21.17 4.64 0.75
C ILE A 409 -21.67 5.89 1.47
N MET A 410 -20.95 7.01 1.35
CA MET A 410 -21.38 8.28 1.95
C MET A 410 -22.64 8.84 1.30
N ASP A 411 -22.80 8.70 -0.01
CA ASP A 411 -24.00 9.07 -0.77
C ASP A 411 -25.20 8.18 -0.38
N GLU A 412 -25.00 6.86 -0.36
CA GLU A 412 -26.03 5.90 0.06
C GLU A 412 -26.52 6.13 1.51
N ARG A 413 -25.65 6.71 2.37
CA ARG A 413 -25.99 7.08 3.76
C ARG A 413 -26.51 8.52 3.93
N GLY A 414 -26.58 9.30 2.85
CA GLY A 414 -27.01 10.69 2.89
C GLY A 414 -26.05 11.65 3.62
N ILE A 415 -24.78 11.28 3.80
CA ILE A 415 -23.73 12.15 4.38
C ILE A 415 -23.35 13.23 3.37
N ILE A 416 -23.33 12.88 2.10
CA ILE A 416 -23.12 13.77 0.96
C ILE A 416 -24.25 13.51 -0.04
N ASP A 417 -24.54 14.53 -0.83
CA ASP A 417 -25.46 14.42 -1.97
C ASP A 417 -24.62 14.64 -3.22
N LEU A 418 -24.40 13.57 -3.98
CA LEU A 418 -23.57 13.58 -5.18
C LEU A 418 -24.46 13.71 -6.41
N PRO A 419 -24.71 14.93 -6.90
CA PRO A 419 -25.33 15.11 -8.21
C PRO A 419 -24.32 14.78 -9.34
N LEU A 420 -23.03 14.67 -9.03
CA LEU A 420 -21.92 14.59 -9.96
C LEU A 420 -21.37 13.15 -10.04
N ARG A 421 -20.99 12.72 -11.24
CA ARG A 421 -20.38 11.39 -11.47
C ARG A 421 -18.94 11.40 -10.97
N VAL A 422 -18.59 10.44 -10.13
CA VAL A 422 -17.19 10.24 -9.73
C VAL A 422 -16.45 9.50 -10.84
N ASN A 423 -15.27 9.99 -11.24
CA ASN A 423 -14.40 9.45 -12.29
C ASN A 423 -15.02 9.29 -13.69
N GLY A 424 -16.19 9.84 -13.92
CA GLY A 424 -16.64 10.07 -15.29
C GLY A 424 -16.59 11.54 -15.52
N LEU A 425 -15.55 12.12 -16.03
CA LEU A 425 -15.47 13.48 -16.58
C LEU A 425 -15.78 14.67 -15.63
N GLU A 426 -16.53 14.44 -14.52
CA GLU A 426 -17.02 15.52 -13.65
C GLU A 426 -16.25 15.67 -12.33
N ILE A 427 -15.76 14.57 -11.73
CA ILE A 427 -14.92 14.60 -10.52
C ILE A 427 -13.64 13.83 -10.75
N LYS A 428 -12.51 14.46 -10.49
CA LYS A 428 -11.18 13.86 -10.55
C LYS A 428 -10.62 13.68 -9.14
N VAL A 429 -10.05 12.52 -8.85
CA VAL A 429 -9.30 12.27 -7.63
C VAL A 429 -7.85 12.63 -7.85
N THR A 430 -7.37 13.67 -7.18
CA THR A 430 -5.97 14.12 -7.28
C THR A 430 -5.21 13.74 -6.01
N PRO A 431 -4.09 13.00 -6.14
CA PRO A 431 -3.27 12.64 -4.98
C PRO A 431 -2.53 13.87 -4.44
N VAL A 432 -2.63 14.10 -3.13
CA VAL A 432 -1.91 15.14 -2.39
C VAL A 432 -1.06 14.55 -1.24
N SER A 433 -0.80 13.24 -1.31
CA SER A 433 0.07 12.55 -0.37
C SER A 433 1.51 13.10 -0.44
N PRO A 434 2.34 12.93 0.61
CA PRO A 434 3.73 13.40 0.61
C PRO A 434 4.54 12.93 -0.59
N LEU A 435 4.29 11.71 -1.05
CA LEU A 435 4.95 11.14 -2.21
C LEU A 435 4.52 11.83 -3.52
N ALA A 436 3.22 12.13 -3.69
CA ALA A 436 2.71 12.89 -4.83
C ALA A 436 3.19 14.33 -4.82
N MET A 437 3.19 14.97 -3.66
CA MET A 437 3.67 16.36 -3.50
C MET A 437 5.15 16.50 -3.81
N SER A 438 5.98 15.50 -3.49
CA SER A 438 7.41 15.54 -3.82
C SER A 438 7.68 15.58 -5.33
N GLN A 439 6.83 14.96 -6.15
CA GLN A 439 6.91 15.05 -7.60
C GLN A 439 6.47 16.44 -8.12
N ASN A 440 5.41 17.01 -7.52
CA ASN A 440 4.90 18.32 -7.89
C ASN A 440 5.85 19.48 -7.51
N MET A 441 6.67 19.30 -6.46
CA MET A 441 7.60 20.34 -6.00
C MET A 441 8.66 20.71 -7.04
N ASP A 442 9.11 19.76 -7.86
CA ASP A 442 10.04 20.06 -8.97
C ASP A 442 9.40 20.99 -10.00
N ASP A 443 8.14 20.73 -10.35
CA ASP A 443 7.39 21.60 -11.26
C ASP A 443 7.23 23.01 -10.68
N VAL A 444 6.89 23.09 -9.38
CA VAL A 444 6.76 24.38 -8.68
C VAL A 444 8.08 25.14 -8.65
N GLN A 445 9.21 24.47 -8.36
CA GLN A 445 10.52 25.09 -8.39
C GLN A 445 10.89 25.60 -9.79
N ASN A 446 10.65 24.80 -10.82
CA ASN A 446 10.89 25.23 -12.22
C ASN A 446 10.04 26.45 -12.61
N ILE A 447 8.76 26.47 -12.19
CA ILE A 447 7.86 27.60 -12.42
C ILE A 447 8.36 28.86 -11.69
N LEU A 448 8.79 28.73 -10.43
CA LEU A 448 9.32 29.85 -9.65
C LEU A 448 10.65 30.37 -10.23
N GLN A 449 11.55 29.48 -10.67
CA GLN A 449 12.78 29.87 -11.36
C GLN A 449 12.48 30.60 -12.67
N TYR A 450 11.53 30.12 -13.45
CA TYR A 450 11.09 30.80 -14.66
C TYR A 450 10.53 32.20 -14.36
N ALA A 451 9.68 32.31 -13.33
CA ALA A 451 9.15 33.60 -12.88
C ALA A 451 10.26 34.58 -12.45
N GLN A 452 11.29 34.10 -11.75
CA GLN A 452 12.46 34.90 -11.38
C GLN A 452 13.26 35.38 -12.61
N ILE A 453 13.49 34.51 -13.59
CA ILE A 453 14.17 34.86 -14.84
C ILE A 453 13.38 35.95 -15.57
N VAL A 454 12.06 35.81 -15.67
CA VAL A 454 11.17 36.78 -16.32
C VAL A 454 11.18 38.13 -15.59
N GLN A 455 11.22 38.13 -14.25
CA GLN A 455 11.37 39.38 -13.48
C GLN A 455 12.73 40.07 -13.73
N GLN A 456 13.81 39.32 -13.89
CA GLN A 456 15.14 39.85 -14.20
C GLN A 456 15.24 40.39 -15.63
N ALA A 457 14.41 39.90 -16.56
CA ALA A 457 14.37 40.38 -17.94
C ALA A 457 13.71 41.76 -18.13
N GLY A 458 13.19 42.35 -17.03
CA GLY A 458 12.61 43.68 -17.03
C GLY A 458 11.17 43.75 -17.56
N PRO A 459 10.67 44.96 -17.98
CA PRO A 459 9.28 45.16 -18.36
C PRO A 459 8.81 44.33 -19.57
N GLU A 460 9.69 44.07 -20.50
CA GLU A 460 9.37 43.23 -21.67
C GLU A 460 9.16 41.76 -21.29
N GLY A 461 9.93 41.26 -20.32
CA GLY A 461 9.76 39.92 -19.80
C GLY A 461 8.42 39.77 -19.06
N GLN A 462 8.03 40.77 -18.25
CA GLN A 462 6.78 40.75 -17.50
C GLN A 462 5.52 40.68 -18.39
N MET A 463 5.59 41.25 -19.61
CA MET A 463 4.50 41.14 -20.59
C MET A 463 4.28 39.69 -21.09
N MET A 464 5.28 38.81 -20.94
CA MET A 464 5.17 37.42 -21.37
C MET A 464 4.52 36.53 -20.30
N LEU A 465 4.38 37.00 -19.05
CA LEU A 465 3.91 36.20 -17.94
C LEU A 465 2.47 36.54 -17.54
N LYS A 466 1.58 35.58 -17.66
CA LYS A 466 0.24 35.70 -17.11
C LYS A 466 0.27 35.37 -15.60
N THR A 467 0.54 36.38 -14.79
CA THR A 467 0.78 36.22 -13.34
C THR A 467 -0.38 35.54 -12.63
N ASP A 468 -1.63 35.87 -12.98
CA ASP A 468 -2.83 35.25 -12.40
C ASP A 468 -2.87 33.74 -12.65
N MET A 469 -2.62 33.34 -13.91
CA MET A 469 -2.62 31.90 -14.28
C MET A 469 -1.44 31.14 -13.65
N LEU A 470 -0.29 31.81 -13.51
CA LEU A 470 0.88 31.21 -12.89
C LEU A 470 0.64 30.96 -11.39
N LEU A 471 0.06 31.93 -10.67
CA LEU A 471 -0.27 31.79 -9.26
C LEU A 471 -1.34 30.71 -9.04
N ASP A 472 -2.35 30.64 -9.93
CA ASP A 472 -3.35 29.57 -9.88
C ASP A 472 -2.71 28.20 -10.12
N LEU A 473 -1.80 28.07 -11.10
CA LEU A 473 -1.11 26.83 -11.40
C LEU A 473 -0.22 26.37 -10.22
N VAL A 474 0.53 27.30 -9.60
CA VAL A 474 1.34 27.01 -8.42
C VAL A 474 0.46 26.58 -7.25
N ALA A 475 -0.64 27.28 -7.02
CA ALA A 475 -1.58 26.97 -5.95
C ALA A 475 -2.25 25.60 -6.17
N ASP A 476 -2.56 25.22 -7.42
CA ASP A 476 -3.09 23.89 -7.76
C ASP A 476 -2.04 22.80 -7.53
N LYS A 477 -0.79 23.02 -7.96
CA LYS A 477 0.32 22.10 -7.74
C LYS A 477 0.66 21.92 -6.25
N MET A 478 0.48 22.96 -5.44
CA MET A 478 0.63 22.92 -3.98
C MET A 478 -0.62 22.45 -3.23
N ALA A 479 -1.68 22.11 -3.95
CA ALA A 479 -2.97 21.68 -3.40
C ALA A 479 -3.59 22.66 -2.38
N ILE A 480 -3.44 23.97 -2.60
CA ILE A 480 -4.02 25.00 -1.75
C ILE A 480 -5.54 25.02 -1.94
N PRO A 481 -6.35 24.91 -0.87
CA PRO A 481 -7.81 24.91 -0.96
C PRO A 481 -8.38 26.16 -1.64
N GLN A 482 -9.48 26.01 -2.38
CA GLN A 482 -10.14 27.15 -3.04
C GLN A 482 -10.69 28.16 -2.03
N SER A 483 -11.06 27.73 -0.82
CA SER A 483 -11.53 28.60 0.25
C SER A 483 -10.51 29.67 0.72
N VAL A 484 -9.23 29.48 0.38
CA VAL A 484 -8.13 30.42 0.71
C VAL A 484 -7.81 31.35 -0.47
N ARG A 485 -8.39 31.07 -1.64
CA ARG A 485 -8.15 31.81 -2.90
C ARG A 485 -9.35 32.66 -3.24
N ASN A 486 -9.11 33.87 -3.73
CA ASN A 486 -10.18 34.66 -4.30
C ASN A 486 -10.62 34.06 -5.65
N SER A 487 -11.91 33.92 -5.87
CA SER A 487 -12.48 33.49 -7.15
C SER A 487 -12.13 34.46 -8.27
N GLN A 488 -12.24 34.01 -9.53
CA GLN A 488 -12.00 34.91 -10.66
C GLN A 488 -12.92 36.13 -10.65
N ALA A 489 -14.18 35.96 -10.23
CA ALA A 489 -15.15 37.04 -10.10
C ALA A 489 -14.73 38.04 -9.01
N GLU A 490 -14.29 37.56 -7.84
CA GLU A 490 -13.81 38.44 -6.76
C GLU A 490 -12.55 39.20 -7.16
N ARG A 491 -11.62 38.53 -7.84
CA ARG A 491 -10.40 39.17 -8.37
C ARG A 491 -10.73 40.27 -9.40
N GLN A 492 -11.71 40.04 -10.27
CA GLN A 492 -12.18 41.06 -11.20
C GLN A 492 -12.83 42.24 -10.50
N MET A 493 -13.74 41.99 -9.53
CA MET A 493 -14.31 43.05 -8.73
C MET A 493 -13.28 43.88 -7.97
N MET A 494 -12.28 43.22 -7.37
CA MET A 494 -11.18 43.93 -6.71
C MET A 494 -10.36 44.78 -7.70
N LYS A 495 -10.06 44.26 -8.89
CA LYS A 495 -9.37 45.02 -9.95
C LYS A 495 -10.19 46.22 -10.40
N GLU A 496 -11.49 46.08 -10.58
CA GLU A 496 -12.38 47.18 -10.93
C GLU A 496 -12.49 48.22 -9.81
N GLN A 497 -12.57 47.80 -8.55
CA GLN A 497 -12.55 48.69 -7.39
C GLN A 497 -11.22 49.45 -7.28
N MET A 498 -10.09 48.77 -7.45
CA MET A 498 -8.79 49.41 -7.46
C MET A 498 -8.65 50.42 -8.60
N ALA A 499 -9.14 50.08 -9.80
CA ALA A 499 -9.13 50.96 -10.95
C ALA A 499 -10.01 52.20 -10.75
N GLN A 500 -11.21 52.02 -10.13
CA GLN A 500 -12.09 53.13 -9.76
C GLN A 500 -11.48 54.04 -8.69
N GLN A 501 -10.84 53.47 -7.65
CA GLN A 501 -10.13 54.24 -6.64
C GLN A 501 -8.95 55.01 -7.22
N ALA A 502 -8.15 54.34 -8.09
CA ALA A 502 -7.05 55.02 -8.78
C ALA A 502 -7.53 56.18 -9.65
N GLN A 503 -8.68 56.07 -10.33
CA GLN A 503 -9.30 57.14 -11.11
C GLN A 503 -9.81 58.29 -10.22
N GLN A 504 -10.38 57.97 -9.04
CA GLN A 504 -10.85 58.99 -8.05
C GLN A 504 -9.64 59.76 -7.48
N VAL A 505 -8.59 59.07 -7.06
CA VAL A 505 -7.37 59.70 -6.55
C VAL A 505 -6.69 60.54 -7.61
N ALA A 506 -6.67 60.10 -8.87
CA ALA A 506 -6.15 60.90 -10.01
C ALA A 506 -6.97 62.17 -10.31
N GLN A 507 -8.26 62.15 -10.01
CA GLN A 507 -9.14 63.33 -10.16
C GLN A 507 -9.03 64.32 -9.00
N GLU A 508 -8.87 63.81 -7.74
CA GLU A 508 -8.86 64.66 -6.54
C GLU A 508 -7.45 65.27 -6.24
N GLN A 509 -6.36 64.58 -6.63
CA GLN A 509 -5.00 65.08 -6.37
C GLN A 509 -4.05 64.72 -7.49
N PRO A 510 -3.94 65.53 -8.55
CA PRO A 510 -3.13 65.25 -9.71
C PRO A 510 -1.61 65.20 -9.44
N GLU A 511 -1.09 65.83 -8.39
CA GLU A 511 0.32 65.80 -8.00
C GLU A 511 0.70 64.47 -7.32
N LEU A 512 -0.20 63.87 -6.52
CA LEU A 512 -0.01 62.55 -5.91
C LEU A 512 -0.15 61.40 -6.94
N ALA A 513 -0.97 61.58 -7.95
CA ALA A 513 -1.14 60.58 -9.02
C ALA A 513 0.14 60.41 -9.81
N GLY A 514 0.94 61.49 -10.01
CA GLY A 514 2.25 61.40 -10.66
C GLY A 514 3.27 60.63 -9.81
N GLN A 515 3.27 60.79 -8.52
CA GLN A 515 4.18 60.06 -7.58
C GLN A 515 3.82 58.59 -7.44
N ILE A 516 2.53 58.26 -7.39
CA ILE A 516 2.04 56.87 -7.35
C ILE A 516 2.33 56.17 -8.68
N ALA A 517 2.19 56.84 -9.81
CA ALA A 517 2.56 56.28 -11.10
C ALA A 517 4.07 56.03 -11.25
N GLU A 518 4.92 56.93 -10.74
CA GLU A 518 6.36 56.72 -10.66
C GLU A 518 6.77 55.60 -9.71
N GLU A 519 6.10 55.46 -8.56
CA GLU A 519 6.34 54.37 -7.60
C GLU A 519 5.82 53.02 -8.16
N ALA A 520 4.68 53.01 -8.81
CA ALA A 520 4.16 51.82 -9.50
C ALA A 520 5.05 51.34 -10.66
N ILE A 521 5.65 52.27 -11.41
CA ILE A 521 6.65 51.96 -12.41
C ILE A 521 7.97 51.48 -11.76
N LYS A 522 8.35 52.00 -10.60
CA LYS A 522 9.54 51.56 -9.85
C LYS A 522 9.37 50.23 -9.14
N GLN A 523 8.15 49.87 -8.72
CA GLN A 523 7.84 48.61 -8.04
C GLN A 523 7.38 47.50 -9.01
N GLY A 524 7.47 47.70 -10.32
CA GLY A 524 7.18 46.68 -11.34
C GLY A 524 5.70 46.53 -11.63
N GLY A 525 5.18 47.50 -12.33
CA GLY A 525 4.07 47.43 -13.29
C GLY A 525 2.95 46.46 -13.04
N VAL A 526 1.90 46.94 -12.40
CA VAL A 526 0.56 46.40 -12.64
C VAL A 526 -0.30 47.57 -13.16
N MET A 527 -0.44 47.66 -14.46
CA MET A 527 -1.63 48.14 -15.14
C MET A 527 -2.02 47.10 -16.19
#